data_893b1c73d6a74c76181e1dbe5e674a79
#
_entry.id   893b1c73d6a74c76181e1dbe5e674a79
#
_cell.length_a   1.000
_cell.length_b   1.000
_cell.length_c   1.000
_cell.angle_alpha   90.00
_cell.angle_beta   90.00
_cell.angle_gamma   90.00
#
_symmetry.space_group_name_H-M   'P 1'
#
loop_
_entity.id
_entity.type
_entity.pdbx_description
1 polymer ?
#
loop_
_entity_poly.entity_id
_entity_poly.type
_entity_poly.pdbx_seq_one_letter_code
_entity_poly.pdbx_strand_id
1 'polypeptide(L)'
;LHFLNIEGTQVTDLNSLSSLDRLNEVNLSNTQIADLMPLDQMSRLSKIYCDNSLVDKKMTDKFIHSNPNVLVIYETKALELWWNSLPSFWKDILTDQAMTSKRPSKEELHSIINIKNLKVNHFIQDAEPISRLTNIEYLDLSDSKIDDLSPLYGLHNLKSLNVKNTTISDLTPLSNLKNLKELNIEDTEVVSLKPLYEL
;
A
#
# COMPACT_ATOMS: atom_id res chain seq x y z
N LEU A 1 -22.27 19.27 -7.18
CA LEU A 1 -22.30 18.16 -6.24
C LEU A 1 -20.90 17.97 -5.63
N HIS A 2 -20.79 17.83 -4.28
CA HIS A 2 -19.50 17.61 -3.60
C HIS A 2 -19.37 16.18 -3.06
N PHE A 3 -20.48 15.60 -2.63
CA PHE A 3 -20.56 14.24 -2.15
C PHE A 3 -21.67 13.50 -2.86
N LEU A 4 -21.39 12.27 -3.31
CA LEU A 4 -22.38 11.37 -3.92
C LEU A 4 -22.35 10.03 -3.19
N ASN A 5 -23.49 9.60 -2.70
CA ASN A 5 -23.66 8.26 -2.15
C ASN A 5 -24.63 7.46 -3.01
N ILE A 6 -24.12 6.40 -3.64
CA ILE A 6 -24.90 5.42 -4.41
C ILE A 6 -24.77 4.01 -3.84
N GLU A 7 -24.38 3.93 -2.54
CA GLU A 7 -24.24 2.65 -1.84
C GLU A 7 -25.50 1.79 -1.96
N GLY A 8 -25.30 0.50 -2.27
CA GLY A 8 -26.37 -0.49 -2.36
C GLY A 8 -27.33 -0.31 -3.56
N THR A 9 -27.03 0.61 -4.48
CA THR A 9 -27.85 0.81 -5.69
C THR A 9 -27.47 -0.18 -6.79
N GLN A 10 -28.31 -0.25 -7.85
CA GLN A 10 -28.06 -1.06 -9.03
C GLN A 10 -27.24 -0.34 -10.11
N VAL A 11 -26.57 0.74 -9.77
CA VAL A 11 -25.68 1.48 -10.69
C VAL A 11 -24.50 0.58 -11.06
N THR A 12 -24.21 0.49 -12.36
CA THR A 12 -23.17 -0.38 -12.92
C THR A 12 -22.03 0.37 -13.61
N ASP A 13 -22.18 1.67 -13.89
CA ASP A 13 -21.13 2.48 -14.49
C ASP A 13 -21.11 3.91 -13.92
N LEU A 14 -19.96 4.58 -14.09
CA LEU A 14 -19.71 5.93 -13.58
C LEU A 14 -19.54 6.97 -14.69
N ASN A 15 -19.80 6.63 -15.96
CA ASN A 15 -19.50 7.52 -17.09
C ASN A 15 -20.18 8.89 -16.97
N SER A 16 -21.41 8.92 -16.41
CA SER A 16 -22.16 10.16 -16.20
C SER A 16 -21.55 11.09 -15.13
N LEU A 17 -20.60 10.62 -14.32
CA LEU A 17 -19.98 11.40 -13.26
C LEU A 17 -18.79 12.23 -13.76
N SER A 18 -18.24 11.93 -14.93
CA SER A 18 -17.02 12.57 -15.47
C SER A 18 -17.13 14.10 -15.63
N SER A 19 -18.36 14.63 -15.71
CA SER A 19 -18.61 16.08 -15.80
C SER A 19 -18.81 16.78 -14.44
N LEU A 20 -18.72 16.04 -13.34
CA LEU A 20 -18.96 16.57 -12.00
C LEU A 20 -17.68 17.15 -11.37
N ASP A 21 -17.15 18.23 -11.92
CA ASP A 21 -15.86 18.85 -11.53
C ASP A 21 -15.71 19.20 -10.05
N ARG A 22 -16.82 19.24 -9.30
CA ARG A 22 -16.83 19.59 -7.88
C ARG A 22 -16.98 18.40 -6.95
N LEU A 23 -17.04 17.18 -7.51
CA LEU A 23 -17.15 15.96 -6.71
C LEU A 23 -15.84 15.75 -5.94
N ASN A 24 -15.96 15.65 -4.63
CA ASN A 24 -14.85 15.47 -3.71
C ASN A 24 -14.81 14.04 -3.15
N GLU A 25 -15.99 13.46 -2.91
CA GLU A 25 -16.12 12.15 -2.30
C GLU A 25 -17.28 11.38 -2.93
N VAL A 26 -17.06 10.10 -3.19
CA VAL A 26 -18.08 9.19 -3.71
C VAL A 26 -18.11 7.88 -2.95
N ASN A 27 -19.32 7.41 -2.59
CA ASN A 27 -19.53 6.10 -2.00
C ASN A 27 -20.22 5.17 -3.00
N LEU A 28 -19.46 4.17 -3.45
CA LEU A 28 -19.82 3.13 -4.42
C LEU A 28 -19.98 1.77 -3.73
N SER A 29 -19.93 1.71 -2.41
CA SER A 29 -19.93 0.45 -1.65
C SER A 29 -21.21 -0.35 -1.95
N ASN A 30 -21.11 -1.68 -1.93
CA ASN A 30 -22.25 -2.56 -2.18
C ASN A 30 -22.93 -2.35 -3.56
N THR A 31 -22.17 -2.02 -4.61
CA THR A 31 -22.64 -1.85 -5.99
C THR A 31 -22.00 -2.86 -6.94
N GLN A 32 -22.41 -2.85 -8.20
CA GLN A 32 -21.81 -3.66 -9.28
C GLN A 32 -20.76 -2.89 -10.08
N ILE A 33 -20.25 -1.78 -9.55
CA ILE A 33 -19.17 -1.01 -10.19
C ILE A 33 -17.89 -1.83 -10.18
N ALA A 34 -17.24 -1.94 -11.34
CA ALA A 34 -15.96 -2.62 -11.53
C ALA A 34 -14.86 -1.70 -12.05
N ASP A 35 -15.21 -0.54 -12.63
CA ASP A 35 -14.29 0.39 -13.27
C ASP A 35 -14.35 1.77 -12.60
N LEU A 36 -13.19 2.23 -12.10
CA LEU A 36 -13.02 3.56 -11.51
C LEU A 36 -12.50 4.60 -12.52
N MET A 37 -12.08 4.17 -13.73
CA MET A 37 -11.46 5.07 -14.71
C MET A 37 -12.35 6.24 -15.17
N PRO A 38 -13.69 6.17 -15.16
CA PRO A 38 -14.53 7.36 -15.40
C PRO A 38 -14.31 8.51 -14.37
N LEU A 39 -13.71 8.20 -13.21
CA LEU A 39 -13.35 9.20 -12.19
C LEU A 39 -11.90 9.68 -12.33
N ASP A 40 -11.15 9.16 -13.31
CA ASP A 40 -9.75 9.56 -13.53
C ASP A 40 -9.66 11.07 -13.83
N GLN A 41 -8.59 11.71 -13.32
CA GLN A 41 -8.33 13.13 -13.51
C GLN A 41 -9.39 14.10 -12.92
N MET A 42 -10.28 13.61 -12.06
CA MET A 42 -11.20 14.50 -11.33
C MET A 42 -10.44 15.29 -10.27
N SER A 43 -10.10 16.54 -10.58
CA SER A 43 -9.12 17.37 -9.84
C SER A 43 -9.48 17.63 -8.36
N ARG A 44 -10.73 17.46 -7.98
CA ARG A 44 -11.21 17.67 -6.60
C ARG A 44 -11.55 16.39 -5.86
N LEU A 45 -11.52 15.25 -6.55
CA LEU A 45 -11.81 13.97 -5.92
C LEU A 45 -10.70 13.63 -4.94
N SER A 46 -11.06 13.35 -3.71
CA SER A 46 -10.13 13.02 -2.62
C SER A 46 -10.39 11.65 -2.02
N LYS A 47 -11.62 11.10 -2.18
CA LYS A 47 -11.99 9.86 -1.53
C LYS A 47 -13.03 9.06 -2.31
N ILE A 48 -12.80 7.76 -2.39
CA ILE A 48 -13.71 6.78 -2.97
C ILE A 48 -13.92 5.64 -1.96
N TYR A 49 -15.18 5.31 -1.65
CA TYR A 49 -15.53 4.09 -0.92
C TYR A 49 -16.08 3.09 -1.92
N CYS A 50 -15.51 1.89 -1.98
CA CYS A 50 -15.93 0.82 -2.88
C CYS A 50 -15.86 -0.57 -2.23
N ASP A 51 -16.08 -0.65 -0.91
CA ASP A 51 -16.22 -1.93 -0.22
C ASP A 51 -17.37 -2.76 -0.83
N ASN A 52 -17.14 -4.06 -1.00
CA ASN A 52 -18.12 -4.98 -1.58
C ASN A 52 -18.65 -4.56 -2.97
N SER A 53 -17.86 -3.84 -3.75
CA SER A 53 -18.10 -3.60 -5.17
C SER A 53 -17.37 -4.66 -6.02
N LEU A 54 -17.41 -4.55 -7.33
CA LEU A 54 -16.61 -5.40 -8.23
C LEU A 54 -15.24 -4.79 -8.56
N VAL A 55 -14.87 -3.70 -7.91
CA VAL A 55 -13.54 -3.09 -8.03
C VAL A 55 -12.52 -4.02 -7.38
N ASP A 56 -11.61 -4.55 -8.17
CA ASP A 56 -10.54 -5.43 -7.70
C ASP A 56 -9.24 -4.66 -7.39
N LYS A 57 -8.28 -5.35 -6.79
CA LYS A 57 -6.97 -4.77 -6.46
C LYS A 57 -6.26 -4.22 -7.70
N LYS A 58 -6.34 -4.89 -8.85
CA LYS A 58 -5.68 -4.45 -10.09
C LYS A 58 -6.24 -3.12 -10.57
N MET A 59 -7.56 -2.95 -10.53
CA MET A 59 -8.22 -1.68 -10.86
C MET A 59 -7.84 -0.59 -9.87
N THR A 60 -7.84 -0.91 -8.57
CA THR A 60 -7.47 0.03 -7.51
C THR A 60 -6.03 0.50 -7.67
N ASP A 61 -5.07 -0.42 -7.86
CA ASP A 61 -3.65 -0.08 -8.03
C ASP A 61 -3.45 0.81 -9.28
N LYS A 62 -4.13 0.50 -10.39
CA LYS A 62 -4.11 1.31 -11.61
C LYS A 62 -4.65 2.72 -11.35
N PHE A 63 -5.78 2.84 -10.67
CA PHE A 63 -6.43 4.12 -10.39
C PHE A 63 -5.58 4.98 -9.44
N ILE A 64 -5.05 4.41 -8.37
CA ILE A 64 -4.18 5.11 -7.40
C ILE A 64 -2.89 5.59 -8.08
N HIS A 65 -2.33 4.80 -9.01
CA HIS A 65 -1.13 5.21 -9.76
C HIS A 65 -1.36 6.51 -10.54
N SER A 66 -2.52 6.66 -11.19
CA SER A 66 -2.89 7.88 -11.93
C SER A 66 -3.39 9.01 -11.00
N ASN A 67 -3.90 8.66 -9.82
CA ASN A 67 -4.54 9.58 -8.87
C ASN A 67 -3.96 9.42 -7.46
N PRO A 68 -2.67 9.73 -7.22
CA PRO A 68 -1.97 9.42 -5.97
C PRO A 68 -2.49 10.17 -4.74
N ASN A 69 -3.31 11.20 -4.95
CA ASN A 69 -3.92 11.99 -3.88
C ASN A 69 -5.35 11.52 -3.52
N VAL A 70 -5.88 10.52 -4.21
CA VAL A 70 -7.22 9.98 -3.95
C VAL A 70 -7.10 8.76 -3.04
N LEU A 71 -7.75 8.82 -1.88
CA LEU A 71 -7.86 7.69 -0.97
C LEU A 71 -8.97 6.75 -1.46
N VAL A 72 -8.59 5.53 -1.85
CA VAL A 72 -9.54 4.49 -2.25
C VAL A 72 -9.71 3.49 -1.12
N ILE A 73 -10.93 3.32 -0.62
CA ILE A 73 -11.29 2.48 0.52
C ILE A 73 -12.02 1.24 -0.03
N TYR A 74 -11.36 0.10 0.05
CA TYR A 74 -11.84 -1.18 -0.48
C TYR A 74 -11.32 -2.34 0.37
N GLU A 75 -12.00 -3.48 0.36
CA GLU A 75 -11.63 -4.67 1.14
C GLU A 75 -11.38 -4.39 2.63
N THR A 76 -12.09 -3.42 3.20
CA THR A 76 -11.89 -2.94 4.58
C THR A 76 -11.91 -4.08 5.59
N LYS A 77 -12.80 -5.07 5.44
CA LYS A 77 -12.88 -6.22 6.37
C LYS A 77 -11.59 -7.06 6.37
N ALA A 78 -11.00 -7.30 5.20
CA ALA A 78 -9.73 -8.04 5.09
C ALA A 78 -8.58 -7.24 5.74
N LEU A 79 -8.60 -5.92 5.56
CA LEU A 79 -7.62 -5.02 6.14
C LEU A 79 -7.74 -4.93 7.67
N GLU A 80 -8.95 -4.91 8.21
CA GLU A 80 -9.20 -4.97 9.67
C GLU A 80 -8.71 -6.29 10.27
N LEU A 81 -8.94 -7.42 9.60
CA LEU A 81 -8.43 -8.72 10.04
C LEU A 81 -6.90 -8.74 10.08
N TRP A 82 -6.24 -8.24 9.03
CA TRP A 82 -4.79 -8.09 9.00
C TRP A 82 -4.31 -7.20 10.15
N TRP A 83 -4.89 -6.00 10.31
CA TRP A 83 -4.54 -5.07 11.38
C TRP A 83 -4.66 -5.72 12.77
N ASN A 84 -5.75 -6.45 13.00
CA ASN A 84 -5.99 -7.11 14.30
C ASN A 84 -5.00 -8.24 14.58
N SER A 85 -4.47 -8.88 13.53
CA SER A 85 -3.46 -9.95 13.67
C SER A 85 -2.06 -9.42 13.99
N LEU A 86 -1.79 -8.13 13.76
CA LEU A 86 -0.46 -7.55 13.97
C LEU A 86 -0.10 -7.51 15.46
N PRO A 87 1.17 -7.82 15.81
CA PRO A 87 1.73 -7.51 17.11
C PRO A 87 1.66 -6.00 17.44
N SER A 88 1.62 -5.67 18.74
CA SER A 88 1.47 -4.26 19.17
C SER A 88 2.57 -3.35 18.65
N PHE A 89 3.82 -3.83 18.64
CA PHE A 89 4.96 -3.04 18.16
C PHE A 89 4.84 -2.67 16.67
N TRP A 90 4.30 -3.58 15.81
CA TRP A 90 4.02 -3.25 14.42
C TRP A 90 2.93 -2.19 14.29
N LYS A 91 1.86 -2.30 15.10
CA LYS A 91 0.81 -1.28 15.15
C LYS A 91 1.37 0.08 15.52
N ASP A 92 2.26 0.13 16.52
CA ASP A 92 2.92 1.38 16.94
C ASP A 92 3.75 1.99 15.80
N ILE A 93 4.61 1.20 15.16
CA ILE A 93 5.43 1.66 14.03
C ILE A 93 4.54 2.22 12.91
N LEU A 94 3.53 1.47 12.49
CA LEU A 94 2.69 1.84 11.36
C LEU A 94 1.83 3.07 11.65
N THR A 95 1.26 3.18 12.88
CA THR A 95 0.49 4.37 13.26
C THR A 95 1.36 5.60 13.40
N ASP A 96 2.54 5.47 13.96
CA ASP A 96 3.48 6.58 14.10
C ASP A 96 3.97 7.06 12.72
N GLN A 97 4.29 6.13 11.82
CA GLN A 97 4.71 6.46 10.45
C GLN A 97 3.60 7.12 9.64
N ALA A 98 2.37 6.65 9.75
CA ALA A 98 1.22 7.19 9.05
C ALA A 98 0.57 8.39 9.76
N MET A 99 1.04 8.76 10.95
CA MET A 99 0.47 9.82 11.79
C MET A 99 -1.03 9.61 12.09
N THR A 100 -1.42 8.37 12.37
CA THR A 100 -2.80 7.98 12.63
C THR A 100 -3.06 7.68 14.10
N SER A 101 -4.32 7.45 14.46
CA SER A 101 -4.69 7.07 15.82
C SER A 101 -4.24 5.64 16.15
N LYS A 102 -4.05 5.32 17.44
CA LYS A 102 -3.74 3.95 17.90
C LYS A 102 -4.89 2.94 17.65
N ARG A 103 -6.08 3.45 17.36
CA ARG A 103 -7.25 2.68 16.91
C ARG A 103 -7.73 3.28 15.61
N PRO A 104 -7.06 2.95 14.50
CA PRO A 104 -7.32 3.60 13.23
C PRO A 104 -8.73 3.29 12.73
N SER A 105 -9.37 4.31 12.16
CA SER A 105 -10.60 4.17 11.37
C SER A 105 -10.30 3.41 10.07
N LYS A 106 -11.33 3.05 9.30
CA LYS A 106 -11.12 2.41 8.00
C LYS A 106 -10.31 3.29 7.04
N GLU A 107 -10.54 4.59 7.06
CA GLU A 107 -9.78 5.57 6.28
C GLU A 107 -8.31 5.61 6.71
N GLU A 108 -8.06 5.64 8.01
CA GLU A 108 -6.70 5.61 8.56
C GLU A 108 -5.98 4.28 8.25
N LEU A 109 -6.69 3.13 8.29
CA LEU A 109 -6.11 1.84 7.88
C LEU A 109 -5.68 1.86 6.41
N HIS A 110 -6.50 2.46 5.52
CA HIS A 110 -6.14 2.58 4.12
C HIS A 110 -4.99 3.59 3.91
N SER A 111 -4.91 4.63 4.74
CA SER A 111 -3.74 5.53 4.75
C SER A 111 -2.48 4.79 5.20
N ILE A 112 -2.56 3.91 6.19
CA ILE A 112 -1.44 3.09 6.68
C ILE A 112 -0.89 2.19 5.56
N ILE A 113 -1.74 1.45 4.84
CA ILE A 113 -1.25 0.56 3.77
C ILE A 113 -0.74 1.30 2.54
N ASN A 114 -1.03 2.59 2.43
CA ASN A 114 -0.59 3.45 1.32
C ASN A 114 0.64 4.31 1.67
N ILE A 115 1.29 4.10 2.82
CA ILE A 115 2.53 4.81 3.14
C ILE A 115 3.60 4.52 2.08
N LYS A 116 4.38 5.54 1.76
CA LYS A 116 5.47 5.45 0.79
C LYS A 116 6.84 5.26 1.43
N ASN A 117 6.96 5.65 2.68
CA ASN A 117 8.21 5.57 3.43
C ASN A 117 7.96 4.76 4.69
N LEU A 118 8.87 3.86 5.02
CA LEU A 118 8.86 3.15 6.28
C LEU A 118 10.28 2.99 6.80
N LYS A 119 10.49 3.40 8.03
CA LYS A 119 11.68 3.07 8.80
C LYS A 119 11.29 2.19 9.97
N VAL A 120 11.99 1.06 10.08
CA VAL A 120 11.73 0.05 11.10
C VAL A 120 12.89 0.06 12.11
N ASN A 121 12.58 0.10 13.40
CA ASN A 121 13.58 0.16 14.45
C ASN A 121 14.04 -1.23 14.93
N HIS A 122 15.19 -1.29 15.57
CA HIS A 122 16.10 -2.35 16.00
C HIS A 122 15.59 -3.74 16.46
N PHE A 123 14.29 -3.96 16.71
CA PHE A 123 13.84 -5.20 17.36
C PHE A 123 12.99 -6.13 16.49
N ILE A 124 12.85 -5.80 15.21
CA ILE A 124 11.99 -6.57 14.32
C ILE A 124 12.75 -7.76 13.75
N GLN A 125 12.12 -8.94 13.82
CA GLN A 125 12.61 -10.19 13.25
C GLN A 125 11.77 -10.66 12.07
N ASP A 126 10.50 -10.19 11.98
CA ASP A 126 9.56 -10.61 10.97
C ASP A 126 9.09 -9.41 10.14
N ALA A 127 9.33 -9.47 8.84
CA ALA A 127 8.95 -8.46 7.86
C ALA A 127 7.58 -8.73 7.20
N GLU A 128 6.87 -9.81 7.56
CA GLU A 128 5.60 -10.20 6.93
C GLU A 128 4.56 -9.06 6.87
N PRO A 129 4.39 -8.22 7.91
CA PRO A 129 3.46 -7.09 7.85
C PRO A 129 3.75 -6.10 6.71
N ILE A 130 4.99 -6.00 6.24
CA ILE A 130 5.39 -5.10 5.15
C ILE A 130 4.80 -5.56 3.81
N SER A 131 4.50 -6.85 3.65
CA SER A 131 3.95 -7.42 2.40
C SER A 131 2.66 -6.75 1.93
N ARG A 132 1.90 -6.14 2.83
CA ARG A 132 0.68 -5.38 2.55
C ARG A 132 0.93 -3.94 2.06
N LEU A 133 2.13 -3.40 2.25
CA LEU A 133 2.47 -2.02 1.95
C LEU A 133 2.91 -1.85 0.48
N THR A 134 2.06 -2.24 -0.46
CA THR A 134 2.43 -2.35 -1.89
C THR A 134 2.78 -1.02 -2.56
N ASN A 135 2.47 0.12 -1.92
CA ASN A 135 2.82 1.45 -2.41
C ASN A 135 4.12 2.01 -1.81
N ILE A 136 4.85 1.19 -1.03
CA ILE A 136 6.10 1.63 -0.42
C ILE A 136 7.17 1.89 -1.48
N GLU A 137 7.85 3.03 -1.34
CA GLU A 137 8.91 3.47 -2.23
C GLU A 137 10.29 3.45 -1.52
N TYR A 138 10.31 3.74 -0.22
CA TYR A 138 11.53 3.84 0.58
C TYR A 138 11.38 3.01 1.85
N LEU A 139 12.24 2.00 2.01
CA LEU A 139 12.19 1.07 3.13
C LEU A 139 13.56 1.00 3.83
N ASP A 140 13.59 1.34 5.11
CA ASP A 140 14.77 1.23 5.96
C ASP A 140 14.53 0.15 7.04
N LEU A 141 15.22 -0.97 6.89
CA LEU A 141 15.24 -2.13 7.80
C LEU A 141 16.60 -2.27 8.49
N SER A 142 17.44 -1.24 8.41
CA SER A 142 18.79 -1.29 8.99
C SER A 142 18.76 -1.55 10.50
N ASP A 143 19.79 -2.18 10.99
CA ASP A 143 19.97 -2.51 12.42
C ASP A 143 18.85 -3.40 13.01
N SER A 144 18.04 -4.07 12.16
CA SER A 144 17.01 -5.02 12.58
C SER A 144 17.56 -6.45 12.64
N LYS A 145 16.75 -7.37 13.15
CA LYS A 145 17.07 -8.80 13.16
C LYS A 145 16.37 -9.57 12.04
N ILE A 146 15.99 -8.87 10.98
CA ILE A 146 15.37 -9.48 9.81
C ILE A 146 16.43 -10.27 9.04
N ASP A 147 16.10 -11.52 8.71
CA ASP A 147 16.94 -12.45 7.95
C ASP A 147 16.26 -12.93 6.66
N ASP A 148 14.96 -12.62 6.46
CA ASP A 148 14.17 -12.99 5.30
C ASP A 148 13.57 -11.77 4.60
N LEU A 149 13.85 -11.61 3.30
CA LEU A 149 13.28 -10.59 2.42
C LEU A 149 12.09 -11.07 1.59
N SER A 150 11.62 -12.32 1.75
CA SER A 150 10.48 -12.88 1.01
C SER A 150 9.22 -12.00 1.07
N PRO A 151 8.90 -11.32 2.19
CA PRO A 151 7.77 -10.40 2.25
C PRO A 151 7.85 -9.21 1.29
N LEU A 152 9.05 -8.90 0.78
CA LEU A 152 9.25 -7.77 -0.14
C LEU A 152 9.01 -8.11 -1.61
N TYR A 153 8.85 -9.40 -1.95
CA TYR A 153 8.75 -9.88 -3.35
C TYR A 153 7.70 -9.14 -4.19
N GLY A 154 6.57 -8.73 -3.58
CA GLY A 154 5.46 -8.04 -4.26
C GLY A 154 5.56 -6.50 -4.25
N LEU A 155 6.61 -5.90 -3.68
CA LEU A 155 6.72 -4.46 -3.50
C LEU A 155 7.32 -3.77 -4.74
N HIS A 156 6.65 -3.91 -5.88
CA HIS A 156 7.14 -3.43 -7.17
C HIS A 156 7.36 -1.91 -7.27
N ASN A 157 6.83 -1.12 -6.31
CA ASN A 157 7.04 0.32 -6.23
C ASN A 157 8.31 0.70 -5.45
N LEU A 158 9.01 -0.27 -4.84
CA LEU A 158 10.19 -0.02 -4.02
C LEU A 158 11.33 0.56 -4.88
N LYS A 159 11.86 1.72 -4.45
CA LYS A 159 12.93 2.47 -5.10
C LYS A 159 14.22 2.45 -4.29
N SER A 160 14.12 2.42 -2.96
CA SER A 160 15.27 2.41 -2.06
C SER A 160 15.04 1.41 -0.94
N LEU A 161 16.02 0.53 -0.72
CA LEU A 161 16.04 -0.45 0.36
C LEU A 161 17.36 -0.35 1.14
N ASN A 162 17.25 -0.19 2.44
CA ASN A 162 18.38 -0.25 3.36
C ASN A 162 18.21 -1.44 4.30
N VAL A 163 19.11 -2.42 4.20
CA VAL A 163 19.21 -3.61 5.09
C VAL A 163 20.57 -3.69 5.77
N LYS A 164 21.25 -2.54 5.90
CA LYS A 164 22.53 -2.46 6.60
C LYS A 164 22.46 -3.09 7.99
N ASN A 165 23.54 -3.77 8.39
CA ASN A 165 23.70 -4.39 9.71
C ASN A 165 22.52 -5.32 10.06
N THR A 166 22.22 -6.24 9.14
CA THR A 166 21.23 -7.32 9.30
C THR A 166 21.86 -8.67 8.97
N THR A 167 21.16 -9.76 9.27
CA THR A 167 21.62 -11.14 8.93
C THR A 167 21.09 -11.62 7.58
N ILE A 168 20.70 -10.71 6.69
CA ILE A 168 20.26 -11.03 5.33
C ILE A 168 21.42 -11.68 4.56
N SER A 169 21.12 -12.81 3.91
CA SER A 169 22.07 -13.55 3.06
C SER A 169 21.54 -13.80 1.65
N ASP A 170 20.19 -13.86 1.47
CA ASP A 170 19.53 -14.11 0.19
C ASP A 170 18.85 -12.86 -0.37
N LEU A 171 19.27 -12.43 -1.56
CA LEU A 171 18.69 -11.31 -2.31
C LEU A 171 17.68 -11.76 -3.38
N THR A 172 17.39 -13.06 -3.50
CA THR A 172 16.46 -13.61 -4.51
C THR A 172 15.09 -12.91 -4.50
N PRO A 173 14.50 -12.54 -3.35
CA PRO A 173 13.24 -11.83 -3.32
C PRO A 173 13.24 -10.48 -4.03
N LEU A 174 14.42 -9.86 -4.23
CA LEU A 174 14.55 -8.55 -4.88
C LEU A 174 14.60 -8.62 -6.41
N SER A 175 14.80 -9.81 -7.01
CA SER A 175 15.06 -9.97 -8.46
C SER A 175 13.99 -9.38 -9.40
N ASN A 176 12.77 -9.23 -8.93
CA ASN A 176 11.65 -8.66 -9.70
C ASN A 176 11.33 -7.20 -9.37
N LEU A 177 12.10 -6.56 -8.48
CA LEU A 177 11.84 -5.18 -8.05
C LEU A 177 12.48 -4.17 -9.02
N LYS A 178 11.98 -4.14 -10.26
CA LYS A 178 12.55 -3.36 -11.38
C LYS A 178 12.64 -1.84 -11.15
N ASN A 179 11.95 -1.31 -10.15
CA ASN A 179 12.02 0.10 -9.76
C ASN A 179 13.08 0.38 -8.71
N LEU A 180 13.77 -0.66 -8.18
CA LEU A 180 14.80 -0.50 -7.16
C LEU A 180 16.01 0.24 -7.78
N LYS A 181 16.41 1.35 -7.16
CA LYS A 181 17.51 2.24 -7.59
C LYS A 181 18.64 2.29 -6.59
N GLU A 182 18.31 2.10 -5.32
CA GLU A 182 19.25 2.19 -4.21
C GLU A 182 19.10 0.95 -3.33
N LEU A 183 20.21 0.26 -3.07
CA LEU A 183 20.27 -0.88 -2.17
C LEU A 183 21.50 -0.76 -1.29
N ASN A 184 21.31 -0.73 0.02
CA ASN A 184 22.37 -0.79 1.00
C ASN A 184 22.36 -2.14 1.71
N ILE A 185 23.41 -2.93 1.49
CA ILE A 185 23.66 -4.26 2.08
C ILE A 185 24.95 -4.26 2.92
N GLU A 186 25.41 -3.09 3.38
CA GLU A 186 26.60 -2.97 4.24
C GLU A 186 26.40 -3.80 5.53
N ASP A 187 27.45 -4.50 5.96
CA ASP A 187 27.42 -5.34 7.15
C ASP A 187 26.28 -6.38 7.17
N THR A 188 26.05 -7.06 6.03
CA THR A 188 25.11 -8.19 5.89
C THR A 188 25.87 -9.50 5.62
N GLU A 189 25.15 -10.62 5.59
CA GLU A 189 25.70 -11.94 5.27
C GLU A 189 25.59 -12.30 3.78
N VAL A 190 25.34 -11.33 2.90
CA VAL A 190 25.21 -11.54 1.44
C VAL A 190 26.53 -11.96 0.84
N VAL A 191 26.52 -13.12 0.16
CA VAL A 191 27.69 -13.67 -0.54
C VAL A 191 27.56 -13.67 -2.06
N SER A 192 26.36 -13.38 -2.59
CA SER A 192 26.10 -13.39 -4.04
C SER A 192 25.22 -12.23 -4.46
N LEU A 193 25.66 -11.48 -5.48
CA LEU A 193 24.89 -10.43 -6.13
C LEU A 193 24.12 -10.92 -7.36
N LYS A 194 24.15 -12.24 -7.63
CA LYS A 194 23.49 -12.84 -8.82
C LYS A 194 22.00 -12.49 -8.94
N PRO A 195 21.19 -12.40 -7.85
CA PRO A 195 19.79 -12.01 -7.95
C PRO A 195 19.57 -10.59 -8.47
N LEU A 196 20.57 -9.71 -8.41
CA LEU A 196 20.48 -8.30 -8.84
C LEU A 196 20.82 -8.12 -10.33
N TYR A 197 21.20 -9.21 -11.04
CA TYR A 197 21.71 -9.13 -12.41
C TYR A 197 20.72 -8.58 -13.42
N GLU A 198 19.42 -8.69 -13.14
CA GLU A 198 18.34 -8.26 -14.03
C GLU A 198 17.58 -7.01 -13.55
N LEU A 199 18.04 -6.33 -12.50
CA LEU A 199 17.40 -5.10 -11.98
C LEU A 199 17.63 -3.86 -12.86
#